data_2cfd841aa779a60d5d190769a16c3ab0
#
_entry.id   2cfd841aa779a60d5d190769a16c3ab0
#
_cell.length_a   1.000
_cell.length_b   1.000
_cell.length_c   1.000
_cell.angle_alpha   90.00
_cell.angle_beta   90.00
_cell.angle_gamma   90.00
#
_symmetry.space_group_name_H-M   'P 1'
#
loop_
_entity.id
_entity.type
_entity.pdbx_description
1 polymer ?
#
loop_
_entity_poly.entity_id
_entity_poly.type
_entity_poly.pdbx_seq_one_letter_code
_entity_poly.pdbx_strand_id
1 'polypeptide(L)'
;RIYNPVAMAAKAKYNVLGERIVPRFLVDYFIVRNVLKATFDIQFDINNTKNKSFLPQIATGRPNTETVVNRAYDGDIDAFNVSTQSTLLYTPNFKSEKHSLVAFVKVLTNDYKAVFQEIMTSNTASSLLIDPSIPSRTQNSELRAVSGTTQTRSIGGILSAQYSFKDKYLFNAMVRGDGNS
;
A
#
# COMPACT_ATOMS: atom_id res chain seq x y z
N ARG A 1 -1.83 -11.05 -37.64
CA ARG A 1 -2.15 -12.27 -36.87
C ARG A 1 -3.44 -12.00 -36.11
N ILE A 2 -4.39 -12.93 -36.21
CA ILE A 2 -5.73 -12.75 -35.61
C ILE A 2 -5.80 -13.70 -34.41
N TYR A 3 -6.04 -13.12 -33.23
CA TYR A 3 -6.36 -13.91 -32.04
C TYR A 3 -7.70 -14.61 -32.23
N ASN A 4 -7.80 -15.84 -31.72
CA ASN A 4 -9.08 -16.55 -31.71
C ASN A 4 -9.87 -16.15 -30.46
N PRO A 5 -10.92 -15.30 -30.58
CA PRO A 5 -11.66 -14.78 -29.41
C PRO A 5 -12.40 -15.88 -28.66
N VAL A 6 -12.87 -16.93 -29.35
CA VAL A 6 -13.58 -18.06 -28.73
C VAL A 6 -12.59 -18.90 -27.90
N ALA A 7 -11.41 -19.17 -28.42
CA ALA A 7 -10.37 -19.89 -27.67
C ALA A 7 -9.81 -19.06 -26.53
N MET A 8 -9.70 -17.74 -26.67
CA MET A 8 -9.35 -16.85 -25.57
C MET A 8 -10.37 -16.92 -24.44
N ALA A 9 -11.64 -16.77 -24.75
CA ALA A 9 -12.71 -16.82 -23.75
C ALA A 9 -12.81 -18.18 -23.04
N ALA A 10 -12.53 -19.28 -23.78
CA ALA A 10 -12.69 -20.64 -23.22
C ALA A 10 -11.44 -21.17 -22.50
N LYS A 11 -10.24 -20.73 -22.90
CA LYS A 11 -8.98 -21.37 -22.47
C LYS A 11 -7.95 -20.43 -21.85
N ALA A 12 -8.00 -19.11 -22.12
CA ALA A 12 -7.14 -18.17 -21.42
C ALA A 12 -7.62 -18.04 -19.96
N LYS A 13 -6.65 -17.90 -19.05
CA LYS A 13 -6.94 -17.70 -17.63
C LYS A 13 -6.35 -16.37 -17.19
N TYR A 14 -7.11 -15.64 -16.41
CA TYR A 14 -6.68 -14.42 -15.74
C TYR A 14 -7.34 -14.37 -14.39
N ASN A 15 -6.53 -14.36 -13.34
CA ASN A 15 -7.00 -14.29 -11.96
C ASN A 15 -6.20 -13.26 -11.19
N VAL A 16 -6.91 -12.36 -10.52
CA VAL A 16 -6.34 -11.40 -9.58
C VAL A 16 -6.98 -11.62 -8.23
N LEU A 17 -6.15 -11.91 -7.23
CA LEU A 17 -6.56 -12.02 -5.83
C LEU A 17 -5.92 -10.87 -5.07
N GLY A 18 -6.74 -10.05 -4.43
CA GLY A 18 -6.31 -8.97 -3.55
C GLY A 18 -6.81 -9.21 -2.13
N GLU A 19 -5.91 -9.14 -1.17
CA GLU A 19 -6.21 -9.23 0.26
C GLU A 19 -5.68 -7.98 0.95
N ARG A 20 -6.53 -7.31 1.75
CA ARG A 20 -6.14 -6.12 2.48
C ARG A 20 -6.64 -6.18 3.92
N ILE A 21 -5.74 -5.96 4.87
CA ILE A 21 -6.02 -5.94 6.30
C ILE A 21 -5.51 -4.62 6.87
N VAL A 22 -6.37 -3.89 7.58
CA VAL A 22 -6.04 -2.55 8.10
C VAL A 22 -6.36 -2.47 9.60
N PRO A 23 -5.56 -3.09 10.48
CA PRO A 23 -5.73 -2.92 11.92
C PRO A 23 -5.29 -1.53 12.36
N ARG A 24 -6.04 -0.94 13.30
CA ARG A 24 -5.75 0.35 13.90
C ARG A 24 -5.89 0.27 15.42
N PHE A 25 -4.93 0.83 16.12
CA PHE A 25 -4.91 0.91 17.57
C PHE A 25 -4.80 2.37 18.00
N LEU A 26 -5.71 2.78 18.85
CA LEU A 26 -5.75 4.14 19.39
C LEU A 26 -5.72 4.06 20.91
N VAL A 27 -4.79 4.80 21.52
CA VAL A 27 -4.62 4.90 22.95
C VAL A 27 -4.68 6.36 23.37
N ASP A 28 -5.61 6.67 24.26
CA ASP A 28 -5.77 7.97 24.92
C ASP A 28 -5.29 7.91 26.36
N TYR A 29 -4.42 8.81 26.74
CA TYR A 29 -3.90 8.90 28.11
C TYR A 29 -3.98 10.33 28.64
N PHE A 30 -4.64 10.53 29.76
CA PHE A 30 -4.72 11.82 30.45
C PHE A 30 -3.54 11.95 31.41
N ILE A 31 -2.51 12.70 30.99
CA ILE A 31 -1.34 13.00 31.85
C ILE A 31 -1.76 13.89 33.03
N VAL A 32 -2.55 14.91 32.71
CA VAL A 32 -3.22 15.75 33.71
C VAL A 32 -4.69 15.85 33.32
N ARG A 33 -5.56 15.41 34.21
CA ARG A 33 -7.01 15.34 33.95
C ARG A 33 -7.55 16.70 33.49
N ASN A 34 -8.25 16.71 32.37
CA ASN A 34 -8.85 17.88 31.72
C ASN A 34 -7.87 19.00 31.30
N VAL A 35 -6.56 18.80 31.39
CA VAL A 35 -5.55 19.80 31.02
C VAL A 35 -4.60 19.27 29.92
N LEU A 36 -4.07 18.05 30.09
CA LEU A 36 -3.07 17.51 29.21
C LEU A 36 -3.42 16.08 28.83
N LYS A 37 -3.70 15.86 27.53
CA LYS A 37 -4.04 14.57 26.96
C LYS A 37 -3.01 14.17 25.90
N ALA A 38 -2.50 12.96 26.01
CA ALA A 38 -1.72 12.32 24.96
C ALA A 38 -2.59 11.31 24.22
N THR A 39 -2.54 11.33 22.90
CA THR A 39 -3.18 10.35 22.03
C THR A 39 -2.12 9.72 21.14
N PHE A 40 -2.07 8.41 21.14
CA PHE A 40 -1.24 7.63 20.23
C PHE A 40 -2.11 6.79 19.33
N ASP A 41 -1.91 6.90 18.03
CA ASP A 41 -2.67 6.20 16.99
C ASP A 41 -1.67 5.52 16.07
N ILE A 42 -1.82 4.22 15.87
CA ILE A 42 -1.03 3.42 14.95
C ILE A 42 -1.94 2.62 14.04
N GLN A 43 -1.70 2.70 12.76
CA GLN A 43 -2.42 1.98 11.73
C GLN A 43 -1.43 1.20 10.87
N PHE A 44 -1.73 -0.06 10.68
CA PHE A 44 -1.05 -0.93 9.72
C PHE A 44 -1.96 -1.10 8.50
N ASP A 45 -1.38 -1.10 7.33
CA ASP A 45 -2.08 -1.39 6.07
C ASP A 45 -1.28 -2.46 5.33
N ILE A 46 -1.80 -3.67 5.34
CA ILE A 46 -1.20 -4.85 4.73
C ILE A 46 -2.02 -5.15 3.48
N ASN A 47 -1.40 -5.07 2.32
CA ASN A 47 -2.06 -5.28 1.04
C ASN A 47 -1.25 -6.25 0.19
N ASN A 48 -1.81 -7.42 -0.06
CA ASN A 48 -1.20 -8.47 -0.88
C ASN A 48 -2.02 -8.64 -2.14
N THR A 49 -1.37 -8.58 -3.29
CA THR A 49 -2.02 -8.77 -4.59
C THR A 49 -1.29 -9.84 -5.38
N LYS A 50 -2.04 -10.86 -5.78
CA LYS A 50 -1.56 -11.97 -6.63
C LYS A 50 -2.23 -11.91 -7.98
N ASN A 51 -1.43 -11.92 -9.03
CA ASN A 51 -1.90 -11.87 -10.42
C ASN A 51 -1.37 -13.07 -11.18
N LYS A 52 -2.28 -13.98 -11.57
CA LYS A 52 -1.93 -15.16 -12.35
C LYS A 52 -2.63 -15.11 -13.70
N SER A 53 -1.87 -15.30 -14.78
CA SER A 53 -2.45 -15.39 -16.10
C SER A 53 -1.81 -16.49 -16.94
N PHE A 54 -2.61 -17.04 -17.82
CA PHE A 54 -2.17 -18.05 -18.79
C PHE A 54 -2.80 -17.79 -20.15
N LEU A 55 -1.97 -17.72 -21.17
CA LEU A 55 -2.39 -17.55 -22.56
C LEU A 55 -1.97 -18.78 -23.38
N PRO A 56 -2.90 -19.70 -23.69
CA PRO A 56 -2.59 -20.90 -24.44
C PRO A 56 -2.31 -20.61 -25.91
N GLN A 57 -1.53 -21.46 -26.54
CA GLN A 57 -1.15 -21.37 -27.96
C GLN A 57 -2.37 -21.24 -28.89
N ILE A 58 -3.41 -22.05 -28.68
CA ILE A 58 -4.63 -22.06 -29.49
C ILE A 58 -5.34 -20.69 -29.55
N ALA A 59 -5.16 -19.84 -28.51
CA ALA A 59 -5.74 -18.51 -28.45
C ALA A 59 -4.94 -17.46 -29.22
N THR A 60 -3.67 -17.74 -29.53
CA THR A 60 -2.73 -16.75 -30.10
C THR A 60 -2.69 -16.74 -31.62
N GLY A 61 -3.29 -17.73 -32.30
CA GLY A 61 -3.18 -17.92 -33.74
C GLY A 61 -1.74 -18.17 -34.24
N ARG A 62 -0.85 -18.58 -33.33
CA ARG A 62 0.56 -18.88 -33.60
C ARG A 62 0.76 -20.38 -33.72
N PRO A 63 1.68 -20.85 -34.57
CA PRO A 63 2.07 -22.25 -34.60
C PRO A 63 2.77 -22.64 -33.29
N ASN A 64 2.64 -23.88 -32.88
CA ASN A 64 3.29 -24.44 -31.66
C ASN A 64 4.82 -24.57 -31.77
N THR A 65 5.38 -24.24 -32.92
CA THR A 65 6.83 -24.12 -33.13
C THR A 65 7.40 -22.77 -32.67
N GLU A 66 6.54 -21.77 -32.40
CA GLU A 66 6.99 -20.48 -31.88
C GLU A 66 7.20 -20.55 -30.37
N THR A 67 8.24 -19.86 -29.90
CA THR A 67 8.67 -19.86 -28.48
C THR A 67 7.81 -19.01 -27.55
N VAL A 68 6.98 -18.12 -28.10
CA VAL A 68 6.10 -17.19 -27.37
C VAL A 68 4.67 -17.72 -27.16
N VAL A 69 4.47 -19.01 -27.27
CA VAL A 69 3.18 -19.68 -27.04
C VAL A 69 3.10 -20.27 -25.65
N ASN A 70 1.89 -20.60 -25.19
CA ASN A 70 1.65 -21.13 -23.85
C ASN A 70 2.34 -20.29 -22.77
N ARG A 71 1.99 -19.00 -22.72
CA ARG A 71 2.59 -18.05 -21.78
C ARG A 71 1.92 -18.15 -20.43
N ALA A 72 2.71 -18.46 -19.40
CA ALA A 72 2.28 -18.43 -18.01
C ALA A 72 2.94 -17.26 -17.29
N TYR A 73 2.17 -16.54 -16.49
CA TYR A 73 2.61 -15.40 -15.71
C TYR A 73 2.11 -15.54 -14.26
N ASP A 74 2.98 -15.27 -13.32
CA ASP A 74 2.69 -15.16 -11.89
C ASP A 74 3.39 -13.92 -11.36
N GLY A 75 2.62 -13.02 -10.74
CA GLY A 75 3.14 -11.78 -10.16
C GLY A 75 2.51 -11.54 -8.81
N ASP A 76 3.36 -11.28 -7.82
CA ASP A 76 2.97 -10.97 -6.45
C ASP A 76 3.44 -9.56 -6.09
N ILE A 77 2.58 -8.82 -5.40
CA ILE A 77 2.90 -7.52 -4.80
C ILE A 77 2.49 -7.58 -3.34
N ASP A 78 3.48 -7.48 -2.45
CA ASP A 78 3.28 -7.38 -1.03
C ASP A 78 3.60 -5.95 -0.60
N ALA A 79 2.57 -5.21 -0.17
CA ALA A 79 2.71 -3.85 0.32
C ALA A 79 2.36 -3.77 1.81
N PHE A 80 3.22 -3.12 2.55
CA PHE A 80 3.08 -2.89 3.98
C PHE A 80 3.29 -1.42 4.29
N ASN A 81 2.32 -0.81 4.95
CA ASN A 81 2.39 0.57 5.39
C ASN A 81 2.11 0.68 6.89
N VAL A 82 2.96 1.40 7.59
CA VAL A 82 2.77 1.75 8.99
C VAL A 82 2.65 3.26 9.11
N SER A 83 1.48 3.70 9.57
CA SER A 83 1.23 5.11 9.85
C SER A 83 1.09 5.31 11.35
N THR A 84 1.84 6.24 11.94
CA THR A 84 1.67 6.62 13.33
C THR A 84 1.31 8.08 13.46
N GLN A 85 0.51 8.40 14.48
CA GLN A 85 0.15 9.75 14.83
C GLN A 85 0.18 9.89 16.34
N SER A 86 1.10 10.69 16.85
CA SER A 86 1.19 11.04 18.26
C SER A 86 0.72 12.48 18.44
N THR A 87 -0.24 12.72 19.31
CA THR A 87 -0.79 14.05 19.57
C THR A 87 -0.74 14.34 21.07
N LEU A 88 -0.19 15.47 21.43
CA LEU A 88 -0.24 16.02 22.77
C LEU A 88 -1.13 17.26 22.76
N LEU A 89 -2.28 17.17 23.41
CA LEU A 89 -3.27 18.23 23.50
C LEU A 89 -3.18 18.90 24.89
N TYR A 90 -3.05 20.22 24.89
CA TYR A 90 -2.99 21.04 26.08
C TYR A 90 -4.15 22.03 26.12
N THR A 91 -4.97 21.93 27.18
CA THR A 91 -6.15 22.76 27.40
C THR A 91 -6.13 23.25 28.85
N PRO A 92 -5.34 24.30 29.17
CA PRO A 92 -5.22 24.80 30.56
C PRO A 92 -6.53 25.38 31.06
N ASN A 93 -6.84 25.10 32.32
CA ASN A 93 -7.95 25.74 33.02
C ASN A 93 -7.48 27.07 33.60
N PHE A 94 -7.88 28.18 32.97
CA PHE A 94 -7.62 29.51 33.54
C PHE A 94 -8.62 29.80 34.67
N LYS A 95 -8.16 30.50 35.74
CA LYS A 95 -9.04 30.96 36.81
C LYS A 95 -10.10 31.96 36.33
N SER A 96 -9.88 32.60 35.20
CA SER A 96 -10.79 33.57 34.59
C SER A 96 -11.40 32.98 33.34
N GLU A 97 -12.73 32.93 33.25
CA GLU A 97 -13.50 32.48 32.08
C GLU A 97 -13.27 33.33 30.82
N LYS A 98 -12.58 34.48 30.96
CA LYS A 98 -12.27 35.37 29.85
C LYS A 98 -11.17 34.85 28.92
N HIS A 99 -10.44 33.81 29.32
CA HIS A 99 -9.31 33.26 28.57
C HIS A 99 -9.57 31.80 28.26
N SER A 100 -9.38 31.43 27.03
CA SER A 100 -9.39 30.03 26.56
C SER A 100 -8.17 29.78 25.69
N LEU A 101 -7.47 28.68 25.92
CA LEU A 101 -6.34 28.24 25.12
C LEU A 101 -6.50 26.76 24.80
N VAL A 102 -6.34 26.43 23.53
CA VAL A 102 -6.20 25.05 23.07
C VAL A 102 -4.92 25.00 22.23
N ALA A 103 -3.96 24.20 22.67
CA ALA A 103 -2.73 24.00 21.93
C ALA A 103 -2.46 22.51 21.73
N PHE A 104 -1.88 22.14 20.60
CA PHE A 104 -1.45 20.77 20.39
C PHE A 104 -0.14 20.68 19.62
N VAL A 105 0.61 19.65 19.94
CA VAL A 105 1.74 19.17 19.14
C VAL A 105 1.34 17.82 18.57
N LYS A 106 1.56 17.63 17.27
CA LYS A 106 1.29 16.38 16.58
C LYS A 106 2.52 15.95 15.79
N VAL A 107 2.89 14.70 15.93
CA VAL A 107 3.93 14.05 15.12
C VAL A 107 3.28 12.95 14.31
N LEU A 108 3.56 12.94 13.02
CA LEU A 108 3.08 11.94 12.08
C LEU A 108 4.28 11.21 11.49
N THR A 109 4.18 9.90 11.38
CA THR A 109 5.16 9.12 10.61
C THR A 109 4.45 8.18 9.66
N ASN A 110 5.06 7.92 8.53
CA ASN A 110 4.60 6.93 7.58
C ASN A 110 5.80 6.17 7.04
N ASP A 111 5.76 4.84 7.08
CA ASP A 111 6.74 3.94 6.49
C ASP A 111 6.00 2.98 5.55
N TYR A 112 6.14 3.22 4.26
CA TYR A 112 5.57 2.40 3.20
C TYR A 112 6.66 1.57 2.55
N LYS A 113 6.45 0.25 2.45
CA LYS A 113 7.31 -0.68 1.75
C LYS A 113 6.47 -1.56 0.84
N ALA A 114 6.85 -1.66 -0.42
CA ALA A 114 6.28 -2.61 -1.37
C ALA A 114 7.39 -3.48 -1.96
N VAL A 115 7.13 -4.78 -1.99
CA VAL A 115 7.98 -5.77 -2.66
C VAL A 115 7.15 -6.36 -3.79
N PHE A 116 7.68 -6.35 -4.99
CA PHE A 116 7.06 -7.03 -6.11
C PHE A 116 7.98 -8.11 -6.64
N GLN A 117 7.38 -9.19 -7.07
CA GLN A 117 8.03 -10.32 -7.75
C GLN A 117 7.13 -10.74 -8.90
N GLU A 118 7.72 -10.95 -10.05
CA GLU A 118 7.02 -11.48 -11.21
C GLU A 118 7.88 -12.52 -11.95
N ILE A 119 7.24 -13.54 -12.38
CA ILE A 119 7.83 -14.55 -13.23
C ILE A 119 6.91 -14.82 -14.45
N MET A 120 7.49 -14.86 -15.61
CA MET A 120 6.79 -15.22 -16.85
C MET A 120 7.61 -16.27 -17.57
N THR A 121 6.94 -17.32 -18.00
CA THR A 121 7.53 -18.34 -18.88
C THR A 121 6.68 -18.49 -20.14
N SER A 122 7.31 -18.89 -21.22
CA SER A 122 6.63 -19.25 -22.46
C SER A 122 7.04 -20.63 -22.92
N ASN A 123 6.36 -21.14 -23.95
CA ASN A 123 6.66 -22.42 -24.57
C ASN A 123 6.60 -23.62 -23.61
N THR A 124 5.65 -23.58 -22.65
CA THR A 124 5.42 -24.75 -21.79
C THR A 124 5.01 -25.96 -22.66
N ALA A 125 5.46 -27.15 -22.27
CA ALA A 125 5.29 -28.39 -23.04
C ALA A 125 3.82 -28.77 -23.27
N SER A 126 2.88 -28.21 -22.52
CA SER A 126 1.44 -28.46 -22.63
C SER A 126 0.64 -27.24 -22.23
N SER A 127 -0.51 -27.05 -22.89
CA SER A 127 -1.51 -26.04 -22.46
C SER A 127 -2.16 -26.32 -21.10
N LEU A 128 -1.85 -27.45 -20.48
CA LEU A 128 -2.27 -27.79 -19.11
C LEU A 128 -1.28 -27.30 -18.05
N LEU A 129 -0.03 -27.00 -18.44
CA LEU A 129 1.02 -26.49 -17.55
C LEU A 129 0.93 -24.97 -17.45
N ILE A 130 0.08 -24.51 -16.56
CA ILE A 130 -0.27 -23.10 -16.38
C ILE A 130 0.60 -22.36 -15.35
N ASP A 131 1.45 -23.07 -14.64
CA ASP A 131 2.33 -22.53 -13.61
C ASP A 131 3.69 -22.15 -14.22
N PRO A 132 4.15 -20.90 -14.13
CA PRO A 132 5.43 -20.47 -14.67
C PRO A 132 6.64 -21.03 -13.91
N SER A 133 6.46 -21.57 -12.73
CA SER A 133 7.54 -22.21 -11.95
C SER A 133 8.01 -23.54 -12.54
N ILE A 134 7.22 -24.13 -13.43
CA ILE A 134 7.59 -25.37 -14.13
C ILE A 134 8.64 -25.03 -15.19
N PRO A 135 9.88 -25.55 -15.06
CA PRO A 135 10.94 -25.24 -15.99
C PRO A 135 10.56 -25.71 -17.40
N SER A 136 10.67 -24.79 -18.35
CA SER A 136 10.54 -25.12 -19.76
C SER A 136 11.69 -26.05 -20.16
N ARG A 137 11.37 -27.17 -20.78
CA ARG A 137 12.36 -28.14 -21.28
C ARG A 137 12.94 -27.77 -22.64
N THR A 138 12.47 -26.69 -23.22
CA THR A 138 12.91 -26.28 -24.57
C THR A 138 13.94 -25.16 -24.48
N GLN A 139 15.02 -25.27 -25.24
CA GLN A 139 16.09 -24.27 -25.31
C GLN A 139 15.62 -22.88 -25.78
N ASN A 140 14.41 -22.77 -26.30
CA ASN A 140 13.84 -21.57 -26.91
C ASN A 140 12.65 -21.01 -26.13
N SER A 141 12.60 -21.17 -24.80
CA SER A 141 11.57 -20.54 -23.98
C SER A 141 12.01 -19.16 -23.51
N GLU A 142 11.09 -18.20 -23.48
CA GLU A 142 11.31 -16.94 -22.80
C GLU A 142 11.05 -17.14 -21.30
N LEU A 143 12.07 -16.87 -20.51
CA LEU A 143 11.96 -16.76 -19.05
C LEU A 143 12.24 -15.32 -18.67
N ARG A 144 11.28 -14.71 -18.01
CA ARG A 144 11.47 -13.40 -17.40
C ARG A 144 11.16 -13.52 -15.91
N ALA A 145 12.12 -13.20 -15.08
CA ALA A 145 11.94 -13.05 -13.64
C ALA A 145 12.42 -11.65 -13.25
N VAL A 146 11.58 -10.91 -12.56
CA VAL A 146 11.86 -9.55 -12.09
C VAL A 146 11.39 -9.42 -10.66
N SER A 147 12.18 -8.76 -9.83
CA SER A 147 11.78 -8.39 -8.47
C SER A 147 12.31 -7.01 -8.15
N GLY A 148 11.65 -6.33 -7.24
CA GLY A 148 12.08 -5.04 -6.76
C GLY A 148 11.44 -4.68 -5.44
N THR A 149 12.04 -3.72 -4.78
CA THR A 149 11.54 -3.18 -3.52
C THR A 149 11.49 -1.67 -3.63
N THR A 150 10.35 -1.11 -3.23
CA THR A 150 10.18 0.34 -3.07
C THR A 150 9.92 0.62 -1.61
N GLN A 151 10.63 1.60 -1.04
CA GLN A 151 10.38 2.06 0.31
C GLN A 151 10.35 3.58 0.33
N THR A 152 9.37 4.14 1.03
CA THR A 152 9.22 5.58 1.22
C THR A 152 8.90 5.84 2.68
N ARG A 153 9.63 6.74 3.29
CA ARG A 153 9.42 7.17 4.67
C ARG A 153 9.13 8.64 4.73
N SER A 154 8.19 9.02 5.57
CA SER A 154 7.92 10.42 5.84
C SER A 154 7.70 10.68 7.34
N ILE A 155 8.10 11.85 7.76
CA ILE A 155 7.86 12.38 9.11
C ILE A 155 7.29 13.79 8.98
N GLY A 156 6.25 14.08 9.75
CA GLY A 156 5.65 15.41 9.80
C GLY A 156 5.47 15.86 11.25
N GLY A 157 5.65 17.14 11.49
CA GLY A 157 5.40 17.78 12.76
C GLY A 157 4.41 18.94 12.60
N ILE A 158 3.44 19.02 13.49
CA ILE A 158 2.45 20.12 13.53
C ILE A 158 2.43 20.68 14.95
N LEU A 159 2.59 21.99 15.05
CA LEU A 159 2.34 22.76 16.28
C LEU A 159 1.19 23.73 15.99
N SER A 160 0.15 23.70 16.82
CA SER A 160 -0.99 24.61 16.68
C SER A 160 -1.40 25.16 18.04
N ALA A 161 -1.79 26.41 18.06
CA ALA A 161 -2.36 27.08 19.22
C ALA A 161 -3.52 27.98 18.82
N GLN A 162 -4.61 27.87 19.54
CA GLN A 162 -5.78 28.73 19.42
C GLN A 162 -6.04 29.38 20.77
N TYR A 163 -6.06 30.70 20.78
CA TYR A 163 -6.32 31.50 21.97
C TYR A 163 -7.56 32.37 21.76
N SER A 164 -8.46 32.37 22.72
CA SER A 164 -9.64 33.23 22.74
C SER A 164 -9.62 34.14 23.99
N PHE A 165 -9.98 35.38 23.78
CA PHE A 165 -10.15 36.36 24.86
C PHE A 165 -11.56 36.92 24.86
N LYS A 166 -12.29 36.72 25.99
CA LYS A 166 -13.67 37.16 26.21
C LYS A 166 -14.65 36.69 25.11
N ASP A 167 -14.35 35.57 24.43
CA ASP A 167 -15.10 35.05 23.28
C ASP A 167 -15.29 36.05 22.13
N LYS A 168 -14.55 37.16 22.18
CA LYS A 168 -14.61 38.24 21.23
C LYS A 168 -13.40 38.31 20.30
N TYR A 169 -12.24 37.97 20.81
CA TYR A 169 -10.99 37.99 20.06
C TYR A 169 -10.43 36.58 19.96
N LEU A 170 -10.26 36.11 18.74
CA LEU A 170 -9.73 34.77 18.43
C LEU A 170 -8.40 34.91 17.69
N PHE A 171 -7.36 34.27 18.21
CA PHE A 171 -6.04 34.19 17.58
C PHE A 171 -5.68 32.73 17.33
N ASN A 172 -5.33 32.40 16.06
CA ASN A 172 -4.89 31.08 15.65
C ASN A 172 -3.48 31.15 15.06
N ALA A 173 -2.61 30.25 15.50
CA ALA A 173 -1.29 30.05 14.92
C ALA A 173 -1.06 28.56 14.66
N MET A 174 -0.47 28.24 13.51
CA MET A 174 -0.09 26.88 13.16
C MET A 174 1.20 26.88 12.36
N VAL A 175 2.08 25.93 12.72
CA VAL A 175 3.33 25.65 11.98
C VAL A 175 3.37 24.17 11.68
N ARG A 176 3.76 23.83 10.44
CA ARG A 176 3.93 22.46 9.97
C ARG A 176 5.29 22.32 9.30
N GLY A 177 5.97 21.22 9.58
CA GLY A 177 7.19 20.79 8.90
C GLY A 177 7.07 19.34 8.47
N ASP A 178 7.49 19.03 7.24
CA ASP A 178 7.45 17.68 6.68
C ASP A 178 8.82 17.33 6.09
N GLY A 179 9.23 16.06 6.25
CA GLY A 179 10.43 15.48 5.68
C GLY A 179 10.13 14.13 5.04
N ASN A 180 10.75 13.85 3.90
CA ASN A 180 10.63 12.60 3.15
C ASN A 180 12.01 12.03 2.83
N SER A 181 12.09 10.71 2.74
CA SER A 181 13.27 9.97 2.26
C SER A 181 12.85 8.82 1.36
#